data_8ddaf5663611458eeb22d61171fa9395
#
_entry.id   8ddaf5663611458eeb22d61171fa9395
#
_cell.length_a   1.000
_cell.length_b   1.000
_cell.length_c   1.000
_cell.angle_alpha   90.00
_cell.angle_beta   90.00
_cell.angle_gamma   90.00
#
_symmetry.space_group_name_H-M   'P 1'
#
loop_
_entity.id
_entity.type
_entity.pdbx_description
1 polymer ?
#
loop_
_entity_poly.entity_id
_entity_poly.type
_entity_poly.pdbx_seq_one_letter_code
_entity_poly.pdbx_strand_id
1 'polypeptide(L)'
;MRIIVIGATGTIGKAVVEALRGKHEVVQVGHRHGDYQVDLADKGSIERLYEMAAPFDAVVSAAGLAKFGALDGLSDADFQFSLSNKLMGQVNLVRVGMTQIRDNGSFTLTSGVLSQEPTRGSAAISLVNAGLEGFARAAALEMPRGVRINVISPPWVSETLEAMGRDGDAGMPAAQVARAYVESVEGSENGEVIDARAYAY
;
A
#
# COMPACT_ATOMS: atom_id res chain seq x y z
N MET A 1 6.56 15.70 9.45
CA MET A 1 6.56 14.27 9.80
C MET A 1 7.70 13.59 9.04
N ARG A 2 8.21 12.48 9.57
CA ARG A 2 9.10 11.56 8.87
C ARG A 2 8.31 10.36 8.39
N ILE A 3 8.20 10.19 7.08
CA ILE A 3 7.29 9.23 6.43
C ILE A 3 8.09 8.20 5.64
N ILE A 4 7.90 6.92 5.96
CA ILE A 4 8.47 5.82 5.19
C ILE A 4 7.51 5.49 4.04
N VAL A 5 7.96 5.61 2.78
CA VAL A 5 7.18 5.22 1.60
C VAL A 5 7.77 3.95 1.01
N ILE A 6 7.07 2.85 1.15
CA ILE A 6 7.45 1.53 0.62
C ILE A 6 6.86 1.37 -0.77
N GLY A 7 7.68 0.94 -1.71
CA GLY A 7 7.34 0.96 -3.14
C GLY A 7 7.57 2.33 -3.77
N ALA A 8 8.39 3.18 -3.17
CA ALA A 8 8.70 4.55 -3.60
C ALA A 8 9.18 4.68 -5.06
N THR A 9 9.73 3.62 -5.63
CA THR A 9 10.21 3.58 -7.02
C THR A 9 9.18 3.08 -8.03
N GLY A 10 8.02 2.62 -7.56
CA GLY A 10 6.90 2.17 -8.40
C GLY A 10 6.04 3.34 -8.91
N THR A 11 5.06 3.04 -9.76
CA THR A 11 4.18 4.04 -10.39
C THR A 11 3.45 4.90 -9.35
N ILE A 12 2.69 4.31 -8.45
CA ILE A 12 1.99 5.04 -7.39
C ILE A 12 2.98 5.63 -6.40
N GLY A 13 4.00 4.85 -5.99
CA GLY A 13 4.96 5.28 -4.97
C GLY A 13 5.72 6.55 -5.34
N LYS A 14 6.14 6.70 -6.60
CA LYS A 14 6.78 7.94 -7.09
C LYS A 14 5.86 9.15 -6.95
N ALA A 15 4.59 9.01 -7.31
CA ALA A 15 3.62 10.08 -7.19
C ALA A 15 3.34 10.45 -5.72
N VAL A 16 3.29 9.47 -4.84
CA VAL A 16 3.15 9.67 -3.38
C VAL A 16 4.38 10.40 -2.81
N VAL A 17 5.58 9.98 -3.17
CA VAL A 17 6.83 10.68 -2.76
C VAL A 17 6.79 12.13 -3.21
N GLU A 18 6.43 12.40 -4.47
CA GLU A 18 6.34 13.77 -5.00
C GLU A 18 5.32 14.62 -4.22
N ALA A 19 4.16 14.06 -3.92
CA ALA A 19 3.09 14.76 -3.21
C ALA A 19 3.45 15.07 -1.74
N LEU A 20 4.24 14.21 -1.07
CA LEU A 20 4.58 14.36 0.35
C LEU A 20 5.86 15.17 0.61
N ARG A 21 6.86 15.11 -0.28
CA ARG A 21 8.20 15.66 -0.02
C ARG A 21 8.25 17.18 0.16
N GLY A 22 7.23 17.93 -0.30
CA GLY A 22 7.18 19.38 -0.13
C GLY A 22 6.92 19.82 1.32
N LYS A 23 6.33 18.94 2.14
CA LYS A 23 5.94 19.23 3.53
C LYS A 23 6.59 18.30 4.55
N HIS A 24 7.11 17.14 4.13
CA HIS A 24 7.55 16.07 5.00
C HIS A 24 8.95 15.56 4.63
N GLU A 25 9.65 14.98 5.60
CA GLU A 25 10.82 14.16 5.36
C GLU A 25 10.36 12.79 4.84
N VAL A 26 10.66 12.46 3.59
CA VAL A 26 10.26 11.20 2.95
C VAL A 26 11.45 10.26 2.86
N VAL A 27 11.33 9.12 3.52
CA VAL A 27 12.27 8.00 3.43
C VAL A 27 11.77 7.05 2.35
N GLN A 28 12.52 6.95 1.25
CA GLN A 28 12.15 6.14 0.10
C GLN A 28 12.63 4.70 0.26
N VAL A 29 11.70 3.75 0.23
CA VAL A 29 11.99 2.32 0.38
C VAL A 29 11.50 1.55 -0.84
N GLY A 30 12.38 0.74 -1.42
CA GLY A 30 12.04 -0.13 -2.55
C GLY A 30 12.59 -1.53 -2.37
N HIS A 31 12.30 -2.42 -3.32
CA HIS A 31 12.86 -3.78 -3.28
C HIS A 31 14.36 -3.79 -3.64
N ARG A 32 14.78 -2.95 -4.59
CA ARG A 32 16.16 -2.90 -5.11
C ARG A 32 16.81 -1.52 -5.02
N HIS A 33 16.01 -0.47 -4.92
CA HIS A 33 16.45 0.93 -4.97
C HIS A 33 15.68 1.75 -3.93
N GLY A 34 16.27 2.84 -3.46
CA GLY A 34 15.75 3.75 -2.44
C GLY A 34 16.80 4.01 -1.37
N ASP A 35 16.42 4.76 -0.33
CA ASP A 35 17.27 5.00 0.83
C ASP A 35 17.50 3.71 1.61
N TYR A 36 16.47 2.85 1.66
CA TYR A 36 16.52 1.49 2.20
C TYR A 36 15.86 0.49 1.26
N GLN A 37 16.13 -0.79 1.51
CA GLN A 37 15.55 -1.91 0.76
C GLN A 37 14.71 -2.79 1.69
N VAL A 38 13.61 -3.34 1.13
CA VAL A 38 12.75 -4.29 1.85
C VAL A 38 12.19 -5.35 0.90
N ASP A 39 12.19 -6.59 1.37
CA ASP A 39 11.39 -7.66 0.79
C ASP A 39 10.15 -7.86 1.66
N LEU A 40 8.96 -7.55 1.12
CA LEU A 40 7.69 -7.69 1.85
C LEU A 40 7.33 -9.14 2.17
N ALA A 41 7.85 -10.09 1.41
CA ALA A 41 7.63 -11.52 1.68
C ALA A 41 8.51 -12.04 2.83
N ASP A 42 9.54 -11.29 3.24
CA ASP A 42 10.43 -11.60 4.37
C ASP A 42 10.16 -10.69 5.57
N LYS A 43 9.51 -11.24 6.60
CA LYS A 43 9.25 -10.48 7.84
C LYS A 43 10.52 -9.95 8.49
N GLY A 44 11.63 -10.71 8.47
CA GLY A 44 12.92 -10.28 8.99
C GLY A 44 13.49 -9.08 8.22
N SER A 45 13.21 -8.97 6.91
CA SER A 45 13.56 -7.78 6.12
C SER A 45 12.78 -6.53 6.59
N ILE A 46 11.52 -6.70 6.98
CA ILE A 46 10.70 -5.61 7.53
C ILE A 46 11.21 -5.18 8.91
N GLU A 47 11.59 -6.13 9.76
CA GLU A 47 12.16 -5.86 11.09
C GLU A 47 13.45 -5.02 10.96
N ARG A 48 14.38 -5.45 10.11
CA ARG A 48 15.62 -4.71 9.81
C ARG A 48 15.37 -3.31 9.24
N LEU A 49 14.39 -3.17 8.35
CA LEU A 49 14.02 -1.85 7.80
C LEU A 49 13.67 -0.88 8.93
N TYR A 50 12.79 -1.28 9.83
CA TYR A 50 12.33 -0.39 10.89
C TYR A 50 13.42 -0.09 11.93
N GLU A 51 14.29 -1.05 12.25
CA GLU A 51 15.47 -0.81 13.08
C GLU A 51 16.39 0.28 12.51
N MET A 52 16.57 0.29 11.18
CA MET A 52 17.44 1.27 10.49
C MET A 52 16.74 2.61 10.27
N ALA A 53 15.44 2.61 10.01
CA ALA A 53 14.68 3.80 9.62
C ALA A 53 14.03 4.55 10.79
N ALA A 54 13.96 3.96 11.99
CA ALA A 54 13.37 4.60 13.17
C ALA A 54 14.17 5.85 13.62
N PRO A 55 13.51 6.84 14.25
CA PRO A 55 12.09 6.94 14.51
C PRO A 55 11.31 7.47 13.28
N PHE A 56 10.02 7.14 13.17
CA PHE A 56 9.15 7.58 12.07
C PHE A 56 7.72 7.87 12.55
N ASP A 57 7.01 8.74 11.79
CA ASP A 57 5.65 9.21 12.12
C ASP A 57 4.58 8.50 11.26
N ALA A 58 4.92 8.08 10.04
CA ALA A 58 3.98 7.41 9.15
C ALA A 58 4.66 6.37 8.27
N VAL A 59 3.90 5.35 7.88
CA VAL A 59 4.29 4.34 6.90
C VAL A 59 3.24 4.29 5.80
N VAL A 60 3.67 4.50 4.57
CA VAL A 60 2.85 4.34 3.36
C VAL A 60 3.36 3.13 2.58
N SER A 61 2.49 2.17 2.33
CA SER A 61 2.80 1.02 1.48
C SER A 61 2.10 1.16 0.12
N ALA A 62 2.82 1.60 -0.90
CA ALA A 62 2.41 1.58 -2.30
C ALA A 62 3.04 0.38 -3.03
N ALA A 63 3.19 -0.74 -2.34
CA ALA A 63 3.85 -1.96 -2.79
C ALA A 63 3.03 -3.21 -2.50
N GLY A 64 3.39 -4.29 -3.17
CA GLY A 64 2.78 -5.60 -3.02
C GLY A 64 2.34 -6.16 -4.36
N LEU A 65 2.79 -7.37 -4.66
CA LEU A 65 2.49 -8.07 -5.91
C LEU A 65 1.46 -9.18 -5.67
N ALA A 66 0.52 -9.30 -6.58
CA ALA A 66 -0.43 -10.40 -6.64
C ALA A 66 -0.57 -10.90 -8.08
N LYS A 67 -0.94 -12.17 -8.24
CA LYS A 67 -1.12 -12.79 -9.54
C LYS A 67 -2.48 -12.45 -10.14
N PHE A 68 -2.47 -12.25 -11.44
CA PHE A 68 -3.66 -12.05 -12.27
C PHE A 68 -3.69 -13.17 -13.31
N GLY A 69 -4.79 -13.89 -13.41
CA GLY A 69 -4.94 -15.00 -14.34
C GLY A 69 -6.27 -15.73 -14.18
N ALA A 70 -6.64 -16.57 -15.17
CA ALA A 70 -7.85 -17.37 -15.08
C ALA A 70 -7.80 -18.29 -13.85
N LEU A 71 -8.94 -18.49 -13.19
CA LEU A 71 -9.02 -19.22 -11.92
C LEU A 71 -8.49 -20.68 -12.05
N ASP A 72 -8.78 -21.33 -13.16
CA ASP A 72 -8.32 -22.67 -13.49
C ASP A 72 -6.84 -22.74 -13.92
N GLY A 73 -6.25 -21.58 -14.24
CA GLY A 73 -4.84 -21.44 -14.61
C GLY A 73 -3.92 -21.01 -13.46
N LEU A 74 -4.48 -20.58 -12.33
CA LEU A 74 -3.68 -20.20 -11.15
C LEU A 74 -3.36 -21.42 -10.29
N SER A 75 -2.07 -21.60 -10.01
CA SER A 75 -1.58 -22.66 -9.13
C SER A 75 -1.66 -22.25 -7.65
N ASP A 76 -1.54 -23.22 -6.73
CA ASP A 76 -1.39 -22.97 -5.30
C ASP A 76 -0.21 -22.04 -4.99
N ALA A 77 0.90 -22.15 -5.76
CA ALA A 77 2.06 -21.28 -5.64
C ALA A 77 1.74 -19.82 -6.00
N ASP A 78 0.87 -19.57 -6.98
CA ASP A 78 0.43 -18.21 -7.36
C ASP A 78 -0.43 -17.57 -6.26
N PHE A 79 -1.33 -18.35 -5.65
CA PHE A 79 -2.08 -17.89 -4.48
C PHE A 79 -1.14 -17.64 -3.29
N GLN A 80 -0.23 -18.56 -2.98
CA GLN A 80 0.72 -18.40 -1.89
C GLN A 80 1.63 -17.16 -2.09
N PHE A 81 2.09 -16.92 -3.33
CA PHE A 81 2.84 -15.72 -3.68
C PHE A 81 2.03 -14.45 -3.39
N SER A 82 0.78 -14.40 -3.83
CA SER A 82 -0.10 -13.24 -3.64
C SER A 82 -0.38 -12.98 -2.15
N LEU A 83 -0.64 -14.04 -1.39
CA LEU A 83 -0.85 -13.99 0.05
C LEU A 83 0.41 -13.51 0.80
N SER A 84 1.57 -14.08 0.50
CA SER A 84 2.81 -13.76 1.21
C SER A 84 3.28 -12.35 0.91
N ASN A 85 3.26 -11.94 -0.36
CA ASN A 85 3.80 -10.67 -0.81
C ASN A 85 2.85 -9.51 -0.53
N LYS A 86 1.64 -9.53 -1.09
CA LYS A 86 0.73 -8.38 -1.00
C LYS A 86 -0.04 -8.33 0.31
N LEU A 87 -0.62 -9.44 0.76
CA LEU A 87 -1.42 -9.44 1.98
C LEU A 87 -0.53 -9.44 3.22
N MET A 88 0.20 -10.52 3.45
CA MET A 88 1.00 -10.66 4.66
C MET A 88 2.17 -9.69 4.73
N GLY A 89 2.73 -9.28 3.59
CA GLY A 89 3.72 -8.23 3.53
C GLY A 89 3.22 -6.94 4.18
N GLN A 90 2.05 -6.43 3.77
CA GLN A 90 1.48 -5.22 4.33
C GLN A 90 0.95 -5.41 5.77
N VAL A 91 0.37 -6.57 6.08
CA VAL A 91 0.00 -6.92 7.46
C VAL A 91 1.21 -6.89 8.39
N ASN A 92 2.35 -7.43 7.95
CA ASN A 92 3.58 -7.44 8.75
C ASN A 92 4.20 -6.04 8.90
N LEU A 93 4.06 -5.15 7.91
CA LEU A 93 4.45 -3.74 8.10
C LEU A 93 3.74 -3.12 9.30
N VAL A 94 2.45 -3.36 9.47
CA VAL A 94 1.68 -2.85 10.61
C VAL A 94 2.10 -3.56 11.89
N ARG A 95 2.10 -4.91 11.92
CA ARG A 95 2.38 -5.72 13.12
C ARG A 95 3.77 -5.47 13.72
N VAL A 96 4.78 -5.26 12.87
CA VAL A 96 6.14 -4.96 13.32
C VAL A 96 6.27 -3.47 13.66
N GLY A 97 5.73 -2.60 12.81
CA GLY A 97 5.90 -1.15 12.94
C GLY A 97 5.10 -0.53 14.09
N MET A 98 3.97 -1.13 14.51
CA MET A 98 3.08 -0.55 15.52
C MET A 98 3.74 -0.29 16.89
N THR A 99 4.84 -0.98 17.20
CA THR A 99 5.60 -0.77 18.44
C THR A 99 6.70 0.28 18.30
N GLN A 100 7.07 0.66 17.08
CA GLN A 100 8.19 1.55 16.77
C GLN A 100 7.76 2.92 16.23
N ILE A 101 6.54 2.98 15.67
CA ILE A 101 5.96 4.22 15.18
C ILE A 101 5.69 5.19 16.35
N ARG A 102 5.86 6.49 16.13
CA ARG A 102 5.54 7.52 17.11
C ARG A 102 4.04 7.55 17.43
N ASP A 103 3.72 8.10 18.60
CA ASP A 103 2.33 8.33 19.03
C ASP A 103 1.61 9.23 18.00
N ASN A 104 0.31 8.96 17.78
CA ASN A 104 -0.53 9.61 16.77
C ASN A 104 -0.02 9.44 15.33
N GLY A 105 0.83 8.47 15.06
CA GLY A 105 1.30 8.13 13.73
C GLY A 105 0.25 7.44 12.88
N SER A 106 0.61 7.05 11.64
CA SER A 106 -0.33 6.37 10.74
C SER A 106 0.31 5.32 9.84
N PHE A 107 -0.49 4.28 9.54
CA PHE A 107 -0.21 3.32 8.49
C PHE A 107 -1.23 3.51 7.35
N THR A 108 -0.73 3.64 6.12
CA THR A 108 -1.55 3.70 4.91
C THR A 108 -1.19 2.52 4.01
N LEU A 109 -2.10 1.58 3.86
CA LEU A 109 -1.94 0.38 3.05
C LEU A 109 -2.58 0.56 1.66
N THR A 110 -2.32 -0.37 0.74
CA THR A 110 -2.89 -0.36 -0.62
C THR A 110 -3.61 -1.66 -0.94
N SER A 111 -4.94 -1.60 -1.12
CA SER A 111 -5.76 -2.66 -1.71
C SER A 111 -5.96 -2.43 -3.22
N GLY A 112 -7.14 -2.14 -3.68
CA GLY A 112 -7.55 -1.79 -5.03
C GLY A 112 -9.00 -2.18 -5.30
N VAL A 113 -9.65 -1.46 -6.21
CA VAL A 113 -11.09 -1.62 -6.52
C VAL A 113 -11.53 -3.05 -6.87
N LEU A 114 -10.60 -3.91 -7.29
CA LEU A 114 -10.89 -5.32 -7.60
C LEU A 114 -11.35 -6.14 -6.39
N SER A 115 -11.29 -5.62 -5.16
CA SER A 115 -11.93 -6.22 -3.97
C SER A 115 -13.46 -6.18 -4.07
N GLN A 116 -14.02 -5.12 -4.68
CA GLN A 116 -15.44 -4.84 -4.76
C GLN A 116 -15.98 -4.93 -6.20
N GLU A 117 -15.16 -4.60 -7.19
CA GLU A 117 -15.48 -4.60 -8.62
C GLU A 117 -14.58 -5.64 -9.36
N PRO A 118 -14.73 -6.94 -9.08
CA PRO A 118 -13.85 -7.96 -9.64
C PRO A 118 -14.06 -8.11 -11.13
N THR A 119 -13.00 -8.49 -11.83
CA THR A 119 -13.02 -8.82 -13.26
C THR A 119 -12.53 -10.24 -13.49
N ARG A 120 -12.72 -10.78 -14.70
CA ARG A 120 -12.17 -12.10 -15.05
C ARG A 120 -10.65 -12.11 -14.82
N GLY A 121 -10.15 -13.12 -14.13
CA GLY A 121 -8.73 -13.27 -13.80
C GLY A 121 -8.29 -12.55 -12.53
N SER A 122 -9.17 -11.85 -11.82
CA SER A 122 -8.80 -11.10 -10.61
C SER A 122 -8.90 -11.91 -9.30
N ALA A 123 -9.22 -13.20 -9.32
CA ALA A 123 -9.54 -13.97 -8.11
C ALA A 123 -8.47 -13.84 -6.99
N ALA A 124 -7.20 -14.04 -7.33
CA ALA A 124 -6.12 -13.95 -6.34
C ALA A 124 -5.89 -12.49 -5.85
N ILE A 125 -5.98 -11.51 -6.75
CA ILE A 125 -5.81 -10.09 -6.41
C ILE A 125 -6.99 -9.57 -5.58
N SER A 126 -8.23 -9.98 -5.92
CA SER A 126 -9.45 -9.62 -5.18
C SER A 126 -9.41 -10.20 -3.77
N LEU A 127 -8.95 -11.45 -3.62
CA LEU A 127 -8.78 -12.10 -2.31
C LEU A 127 -7.85 -11.29 -1.39
N VAL A 128 -6.67 -10.91 -1.87
CA VAL A 128 -5.69 -10.18 -1.04
C VAL A 128 -6.10 -8.74 -0.78
N ASN A 129 -6.76 -8.08 -1.74
CA ASN A 129 -7.30 -6.73 -1.53
C ASN A 129 -8.40 -6.73 -0.46
N ALA A 130 -9.38 -7.63 -0.57
CA ALA A 130 -10.46 -7.76 0.42
C ALA A 130 -9.90 -8.13 1.81
N GLY A 131 -8.86 -8.98 1.86
CA GLY A 131 -8.16 -9.33 3.09
C GLY A 131 -7.52 -8.11 3.77
N LEU A 132 -6.87 -7.21 3.01
CA LEU A 132 -6.29 -5.97 3.54
C LEU A 132 -7.36 -5.02 4.09
N GLU A 133 -8.48 -4.88 3.40
CA GLU A 133 -9.58 -4.03 3.83
C GLU A 133 -10.21 -4.54 5.13
N GLY A 134 -10.44 -5.86 5.24
CA GLY A 134 -10.92 -6.50 6.46
C GLY A 134 -9.92 -6.36 7.62
N PHE A 135 -8.64 -6.58 7.33
CA PHE A 135 -7.57 -6.43 8.32
C PHE A 135 -7.50 -5.01 8.88
N ALA A 136 -7.51 -3.98 8.01
CA ALA A 136 -7.38 -2.59 8.46
C ALA A 136 -8.55 -2.14 9.35
N ARG A 137 -9.79 -2.51 8.98
CA ARG A 137 -10.97 -2.20 9.81
C ARG A 137 -10.87 -2.81 11.21
N ALA A 138 -10.42 -4.06 11.30
CA ALA A 138 -10.26 -4.73 12.60
C ALA A 138 -9.07 -4.17 13.39
N ALA A 139 -7.92 -4.00 12.72
CA ALA A 139 -6.70 -3.49 13.34
C ALA A 139 -6.87 -2.07 13.90
N ALA A 140 -7.67 -1.22 13.24
CA ALA A 140 -7.96 0.14 13.70
C ALA A 140 -8.55 0.19 15.12
N LEU A 141 -9.26 -0.84 15.53
CA LEU A 141 -9.83 -0.96 16.89
C LEU A 141 -8.78 -1.30 17.95
N GLU A 142 -7.62 -1.78 17.53
CA GLU A 142 -6.55 -2.28 18.42
C GLU A 142 -5.27 -1.44 18.34
N MET A 143 -5.21 -0.40 17.48
CA MET A 143 -4.03 0.44 17.35
C MET A 143 -3.73 1.20 18.65
N PRO A 144 -2.48 1.12 19.16
CA PRO A 144 -2.12 1.80 20.40
C PRO A 144 -1.82 3.29 20.18
N ARG A 145 -1.82 4.07 21.23
CA ARG A 145 -1.26 5.44 21.31
C ARG A 145 -1.77 6.40 20.24
N GLY A 146 -3.05 6.27 19.83
CA GLY A 146 -3.63 7.13 18.81
C GLY A 146 -3.11 6.87 17.38
N VAL A 147 -2.39 5.77 17.15
CA VAL A 147 -1.95 5.39 15.82
C VAL A 147 -3.16 5.02 14.95
N ARG A 148 -3.18 5.48 13.71
CA ARG A 148 -4.25 5.23 12.74
C ARG A 148 -3.81 4.23 11.68
N ILE A 149 -4.78 3.53 11.08
CA ILE A 149 -4.55 2.66 9.93
C ILE A 149 -5.67 2.83 8.91
N ASN A 150 -5.32 3.07 7.64
CA ASN A 150 -6.26 3.15 6.54
C ASN A 150 -5.75 2.35 5.33
N VAL A 151 -6.64 2.08 4.40
CA VAL A 151 -6.33 1.40 3.13
C VAL A 151 -6.77 2.28 1.98
N ILE A 152 -5.88 2.55 1.04
CA ILE A 152 -6.26 3.17 -0.23
C ILE A 152 -6.69 2.06 -1.20
N SER A 153 -7.84 2.28 -1.84
CA SER A 153 -8.38 1.43 -2.91
C SER A 153 -8.29 2.17 -4.24
N PRO A 154 -7.15 2.08 -4.97
CA PRO A 154 -7.02 2.72 -6.27
C PRO A 154 -7.77 1.94 -7.35
N PRO A 155 -8.30 2.63 -8.38
CA PRO A 155 -8.71 2.02 -9.64
C PRO A 155 -7.48 1.59 -10.45
N TRP A 156 -7.67 1.16 -11.70
CA TRP A 156 -6.57 1.02 -12.63
C TRP A 156 -5.85 2.36 -12.79
N VAL A 157 -4.53 2.32 -12.71
CA VAL A 157 -3.68 3.52 -12.83
C VAL A 157 -3.29 3.70 -14.29
N SER A 158 -3.44 4.92 -14.83
CA SER A 158 -3.20 5.25 -16.24
C SER A 158 -1.83 4.76 -16.70
N GLU A 159 -0.78 5.10 -15.98
CA GLU A 159 0.60 4.74 -16.31
C GLU A 159 0.85 3.21 -16.25
N THR A 160 0.08 2.51 -15.42
CA THR A 160 0.15 1.04 -15.37
C THR A 160 -0.53 0.42 -16.59
N LEU A 161 -1.68 0.96 -17.01
CA LEU A 161 -2.36 0.52 -18.24
C LEU A 161 -1.50 0.75 -19.48
N GLU A 162 -0.88 1.93 -19.60
CA GLU A 162 0.05 2.26 -20.69
C GLU A 162 1.25 1.29 -20.72
N ALA A 163 1.85 1.00 -19.56
CA ALA A 163 2.95 0.04 -19.47
C ALA A 163 2.54 -1.40 -19.88
N MET A 164 1.25 -1.72 -19.79
CA MET A 164 0.66 -2.98 -20.28
C MET A 164 0.24 -2.90 -21.75
N GLY A 165 0.46 -1.79 -22.46
CA GLY A 165 0.01 -1.56 -23.83
C GLY A 165 -1.51 -1.37 -23.96
N ARG A 166 -2.17 -0.93 -22.88
CA ARG A 166 -3.61 -0.64 -22.83
C ARG A 166 -3.86 0.86 -22.83
N ASP A 167 -5.10 1.25 -23.08
CA ASP A 167 -5.51 2.66 -23.06
C ASP A 167 -5.38 3.25 -21.65
N GLY A 168 -4.49 4.23 -21.49
CA GLY A 168 -4.26 4.95 -20.24
C GLY A 168 -5.44 5.82 -19.81
N ASP A 169 -6.25 6.31 -20.77
CA ASP A 169 -7.42 7.14 -20.49
C ASP A 169 -8.52 6.37 -19.73
N ALA A 170 -8.48 5.04 -19.79
CA ALA A 170 -9.36 4.18 -18.99
C ALA A 170 -8.95 4.07 -17.52
N GLY A 171 -7.82 4.66 -17.13
CA GLY A 171 -7.28 4.66 -15.77
C GLY A 171 -7.36 6.02 -15.10
N MET A 172 -6.86 6.06 -13.86
CA MET A 172 -6.68 7.29 -13.08
C MET A 172 -5.18 7.62 -13.00
N PRO A 173 -4.74 8.85 -13.31
CA PRO A 173 -3.33 9.23 -13.20
C PRO A 173 -2.79 9.00 -11.78
N ALA A 174 -1.57 8.47 -11.66
CA ALA A 174 -0.93 8.18 -10.38
C ALA A 174 -0.84 9.42 -9.47
N ALA A 175 -0.68 10.61 -10.06
CA ALA A 175 -0.67 11.88 -9.32
C ALA A 175 -2.02 12.19 -8.63
N GLN A 176 -3.14 11.80 -9.23
CA GLN A 176 -4.46 11.93 -8.61
C GLN A 176 -4.65 10.86 -7.52
N VAL A 177 -4.26 9.60 -7.80
CA VAL A 177 -4.28 8.53 -6.81
C VAL A 177 -3.48 8.91 -5.56
N ALA A 178 -2.33 9.57 -5.71
CA ALA A 178 -1.47 9.99 -4.61
C ALA A 178 -2.17 10.95 -3.62
N ARG A 179 -3.18 11.71 -4.04
CA ARG A 179 -3.94 12.60 -3.15
C ARG A 179 -4.66 11.84 -2.04
N ALA A 180 -5.19 10.65 -2.33
CA ALA A 180 -5.82 9.80 -1.31
C ALA A 180 -4.81 9.35 -0.24
N TYR A 181 -3.55 9.12 -0.62
CA TYR A 181 -2.48 8.81 0.35
C TYR A 181 -2.13 10.00 1.22
N VAL A 182 -2.06 11.20 0.64
CA VAL A 182 -1.84 12.44 1.40
C VAL A 182 -2.94 12.62 2.43
N GLU A 183 -4.22 12.47 2.04
CA GLU A 183 -5.36 12.56 2.94
C GLU A 183 -5.28 11.52 4.08
N SER A 184 -4.95 10.28 3.78
CA SER A 184 -4.78 9.24 4.81
C SER A 184 -3.67 9.56 5.81
N VAL A 185 -2.57 10.18 5.35
CA VAL A 185 -1.42 10.55 6.20
C VAL A 185 -1.70 11.80 7.02
N GLU A 186 -2.23 12.87 6.39
CA GLU A 186 -2.42 14.19 7.02
C GLU A 186 -3.78 14.34 7.71
N GLY A 187 -4.78 13.53 7.35
CA GLY A 187 -6.15 13.57 7.87
C GLY A 187 -6.34 12.87 9.21
N SER A 188 -7.59 12.65 9.59
CA SER A 188 -7.98 12.04 10.86
C SER A 188 -8.66 10.69 10.74
N GLU A 189 -8.88 10.21 9.54
CA GLU A 189 -9.57 8.93 9.27
C GLU A 189 -8.81 7.75 9.87
N ASN A 190 -9.57 6.77 10.41
CA ASN A 190 -9.03 5.56 11.02
C ASN A 190 -9.92 4.35 10.72
N GLY A 191 -9.37 3.29 10.19
CA GLY A 191 -10.08 2.08 9.80
C GLY A 191 -10.80 2.17 8.46
N GLU A 192 -10.56 3.22 7.68
CA GLU A 192 -11.27 3.49 6.44
C GLU A 192 -10.62 2.81 5.23
N VAL A 193 -11.50 2.45 4.28
CA VAL A 193 -11.12 2.07 2.91
C VAL A 193 -11.43 3.26 2.01
N ILE A 194 -10.39 4.01 1.69
CA ILE A 194 -10.47 5.26 0.95
C ILE A 194 -10.43 4.95 -0.55
N ASP A 195 -11.54 5.16 -1.24
CA ASP A 195 -11.59 5.05 -2.69
C ASP A 195 -10.85 6.25 -3.32
N ALA A 196 -9.76 5.96 -4.04
CA ALA A 196 -8.96 7.01 -4.66
C ALA A 196 -9.74 7.82 -5.70
N ARG A 197 -10.82 7.27 -6.29
CA ARG A 197 -11.67 7.97 -7.26
C ARG A 197 -12.35 9.21 -6.68
N ALA A 198 -12.52 9.29 -5.37
CA ALA A 198 -13.03 10.49 -4.69
C ALA A 198 -12.10 11.71 -4.83
N TYR A 199 -10.85 11.50 -5.29
CA TYR A 199 -9.82 12.53 -5.41
C TYR A 199 -9.43 12.83 -6.88
N ALA A 200 -10.32 12.54 -7.83
CA ALA A 200 -10.08 12.61 -9.28
C ALA A 200 -10.03 14.03 -9.89
N TYR A 201 -10.06 15.11 -9.12
CA TYR A 201 -10.08 16.52 -9.63
C TYR A 201 -8.80 17.29 -9.40
#